data_b08aeb01e9aef639d8c905771b1b62c7
#
_entry.id   b08aeb01e9aef639d8c905771b1b62c7
#
_cell.length_a   1.000
_cell.length_b   1.000
_cell.length_c   1.000
_cell.angle_alpha   90.00
_cell.angle_beta   90.00
_cell.angle_gamma   90.00
#
_symmetry.space_group_name_H-M   'P 1'
#
loop_
_entity.id
_entity.type
_entity.pdbx_description
1 polymer ?
#
loop_
_entity_poly.entity_id
_entity_poly.type
_entity_poly.pdbx_seq_one_letter_code
_entity_poly.pdbx_strand_id
1 'polypeptide(L)'
;MKMSPYFWQLGDSYRSEIEDLRYDSDNHDVLKSRLADKRRAFKSLLPLMTDAPEMVAATFHGSVMVKDAPAIAALLQSSPGTLPPWNTVSAYVTIEPAVAPLIAMALAAEGGDEFLVTMACLQLLATMGNDEAPAVTAEESSENEEEDEEYAKGEDWLSEQGFDRRSE
;
A
#
# COMPACT_ATOMS: atom_id res chain seq x y z
N MET A 1 14.81 8.47 7.40
CA MET A 1 15.07 7.72 6.15
C MET A 1 14.27 8.36 5.01
N LYS A 2 14.90 8.56 3.88
CA LYS A 2 14.24 9.15 2.72
C LYS A 2 13.68 8.04 1.82
N MET A 3 12.35 7.93 1.74
CA MET A 3 11.65 6.98 0.90
C MET A 3 11.39 7.58 -0.48
N SER A 4 11.46 6.77 -1.54
CA SER A 4 11.08 7.23 -2.88
C SER A 4 9.56 7.50 -2.96
N PRO A 5 9.12 8.43 -3.84
CA PRO A 5 7.69 8.68 -4.05
C PRO A 5 6.93 7.41 -4.46
N TYR A 6 7.55 6.54 -5.22
CA TYR A 6 6.99 5.26 -5.64
C TYR A 6 6.59 4.39 -4.45
N PHE A 7 7.52 4.14 -3.52
CA PHE A 7 7.22 3.31 -2.35
C PHE A 7 6.33 4.02 -1.33
N TRP A 8 6.38 5.34 -1.26
CA TRP A 8 5.45 6.10 -0.46
C TRP A 8 3.99 5.86 -0.88
N GLN A 9 3.69 6.04 -2.16
CA GLN A 9 2.34 5.82 -2.70
C GLN A 9 1.93 4.35 -2.62
N LEU A 10 2.83 3.46 -2.97
CA LEU A 10 2.56 2.02 -2.98
C LEU A 10 2.31 1.48 -1.57
N GLY A 11 3.06 1.95 -0.59
CA GLY A 11 2.89 1.58 0.81
C GLY A 11 1.54 2.02 1.37
N ASP A 12 1.09 3.20 0.99
CA ASP A 12 -0.23 3.71 1.37
C ASP A 12 -1.35 2.88 0.75
N SER A 13 -1.27 2.59 -0.54
CA SER A 13 -2.21 1.72 -1.25
C SER A 13 -2.23 0.30 -0.65
N TYR A 14 -1.08 -0.23 -0.26
CA TYR A 14 -0.98 -1.54 0.36
C TYR A 14 -1.68 -1.59 1.73
N ARG A 15 -1.50 -0.58 2.56
CA ARG A 15 -2.20 -0.49 3.86
C ARG A 15 -3.71 -0.44 3.67
N SER A 16 -4.18 0.34 2.71
CA SER A 16 -5.61 0.41 2.37
C SER A 16 -6.15 -0.93 1.91
N GLU A 17 -5.41 -1.66 1.07
CA GLU A 17 -5.79 -3.01 0.63
C GLU A 17 -5.91 -3.98 1.80
N ILE A 18 -4.95 -3.97 2.74
CA ILE A 18 -5.01 -4.83 3.92
C ILE A 18 -6.19 -4.46 4.83
N GLU A 19 -6.49 -3.18 5.03
CA GLU A 19 -7.66 -2.74 5.79
C GLU A 19 -8.96 -3.20 5.15
N ASP A 20 -9.10 -3.05 3.85
CA ASP A 20 -10.27 -3.51 3.09
C ASP A 20 -10.47 -5.02 3.18
N LEU A 21 -9.38 -5.78 3.22
CA LEU A 21 -9.43 -7.23 3.39
C LEU A 21 -9.75 -7.67 4.83
N ARG A 22 -9.40 -6.83 5.80
CA ARG A 22 -9.50 -7.17 7.23
C ARG A 22 -10.94 -7.17 7.73
N TYR A 23 -11.73 -6.19 7.32
CA TYR A 23 -13.06 -6.03 7.85
C TYR A 23 -14.14 -6.25 6.79
N ASP A 24 -15.22 -6.94 7.18
CA ASP A 24 -16.43 -7.05 6.37
C ASP A 24 -17.39 -5.86 6.63
N SER A 25 -18.55 -5.85 5.97
CA SER A 25 -19.57 -4.80 6.13
C SER A 25 -20.14 -4.70 7.55
N ASP A 26 -20.06 -5.79 8.34
CA ASP A 26 -20.49 -5.86 9.74
C ASP A 26 -19.33 -5.61 10.72
N ASN A 27 -18.19 -5.15 10.24
CA ASN A 27 -16.98 -4.85 11.01
C ASN A 27 -16.36 -6.07 11.70
N HIS A 28 -16.56 -7.29 11.16
CA HIS A 28 -15.87 -8.49 11.61
C HIS A 28 -14.51 -8.62 10.97
N ASP A 29 -13.52 -9.10 11.73
CA ASP A 29 -12.18 -9.39 11.20
C ASP A 29 -12.21 -10.70 10.40
N VAL A 30 -12.11 -10.59 9.09
CA VAL A 30 -12.13 -11.70 8.13
C VAL A 30 -10.85 -11.83 7.33
N LEU A 31 -9.77 -11.17 7.77
CA LEU A 31 -8.51 -11.11 7.03
C LEU A 31 -7.96 -12.51 6.69
N LYS A 32 -7.90 -13.41 7.68
CA LYS A 32 -7.36 -14.76 7.49
C LYS A 32 -8.11 -15.54 6.40
N SER A 33 -9.43 -15.45 6.39
CA SER A 33 -10.29 -16.11 5.40
C SER A 33 -10.07 -15.51 3.99
N ARG A 34 -10.01 -14.20 3.88
CA ARG A 34 -9.80 -13.51 2.60
C ARG A 34 -8.41 -13.73 2.03
N LEU A 35 -7.38 -13.81 2.88
CA LEU A 35 -6.04 -14.16 2.44
C LEU A 35 -5.99 -15.60 1.91
N ALA A 36 -6.68 -16.54 2.56
CA ALA A 36 -6.80 -17.90 2.06
C ALA A 36 -7.45 -17.95 0.68
N ASP A 37 -8.50 -17.15 0.44
CA ASP A 37 -9.17 -17.04 -0.86
C ASP A 37 -8.24 -16.45 -1.92
N LYS A 38 -7.49 -15.39 -1.61
CA LYS A 38 -6.49 -14.82 -2.51
C LYS A 38 -5.41 -15.83 -2.90
N ARG A 39 -4.94 -16.61 -1.95
CA ARG A 39 -3.93 -17.65 -2.21
C ARG A 39 -4.44 -18.73 -3.17
N ARG A 40 -5.70 -19.15 -3.03
CA ARG A 40 -6.34 -20.07 -3.97
C ARG A 40 -6.50 -19.48 -5.37
N ALA A 41 -6.76 -18.18 -5.46
CA ALA A 41 -6.96 -17.47 -6.73
C ALA A 41 -5.66 -16.86 -7.29
N PHE A 42 -4.50 -17.13 -6.72
CA PHE A 42 -3.24 -16.44 -7.03
C PHE A 42 -2.87 -16.45 -8.51
N LYS A 43 -3.12 -17.57 -9.19
CA LYS A 43 -2.86 -17.68 -10.63
C LYS A 43 -3.60 -16.59 -11.43
N SER A 44 -4.81 -16.24 -11.01
CA SER A 44 -5.61 -15.17 -11.63
C SER A 44 -5.09 -13.78 -11.31
N LEU A 45 -4.28 -13.62 -10.27
CA LEU A 45 -3.70 -12.34 -9.85
C LEU A 45 -2.36 -12.04 -10.55
N LEU A 46 -1.71 -13.06 -11.14
CA LEU A 46 -0.41 -12.87 -11.78
C LEU A 46 -0.37 -11.73 -12.82
N PRO A 47 -1.39 -11.54 -13.69
CA PRO A 47 -1.37 -10.42 -14.63
C PRO A 47 -1.36 -9.03 -13.98
N LEU A 48 -1.74 -8.92 -12.72
CA LEU A 48 -1.79 -7.64 -11.98
C LEU A 48 -0.46 -7.27 -11.32
N MET A 49 0.54 -8.13 -11.33
CA MET A 49 1.81 -7.90 -10.63
C MET A 49 2.53 -6.61 -11.04
N THR A 50 2.39 -6.19 -12.28
CA THR A 50 3.02 -4.97 -12.80
C THR A 50 2.19 -3.74 -12.53
N ASP A 51 0.88 -3.80 -12.76
CA ASP A 51 -0.02 -2.64 -12.70
C ASP A 51 -0.58 -2.37 -11.31
N ALA A 52 -0.78 -3.40 -10.51
CA ALA A 52 -1.32 -3.30 -9.15
C ALA A 52 -0.59 -4.24 -8.19
N PRO A 53 0.73 -4.05 -8.00
CA PRO A 53 1.53 -4.95 -7.17
C PRO A 53 1.07 -5.03 -5.71
N GLU A 54 0.47 -3.96 -5.18
CA GLU A 54 -0.07 -3.93 -3.82
C GLU A 54 -1.21 -4.95 -3.62
N MET A 55 -2.06 -5.12 -4.61
CA MET A 55 -3.16 -6.09 -4.56
C MET A 55 -2.65 -7.53 -4.56
N VAL A 56 -1.62 -7.80 -5.35
CA VAL A 56 -1.01 -9.13 -5.44
C VAL A 56 -0.14 -9.41 -4.21
N ALA A 57 0.60 -8.42 -3.74
CA ALA A 57 1.45 -8.53 -2.54
C ALA A 57 0.64 -8.84 -1.27
N ALA A 58 -0.61 -8.41 -1.19
CA ALA A 58 -1.50 -8.72 -0.07
C ALA A 58 -1.66 -10.24 0.15
N THR A 59 -1.53 -11.05 -0.90
CA THR A 59 -1.54 -12.51 -0.83
C THR A 59 -0.49 -13.06 0.14
N PHE A 60 0.63 -12.38 0.28
CA PHE A 60 1.78 -12.79 1.10
C PHE A 60 1.75 -12.17 2.51
N HIS A 61 0.76 -11.35 2.81
CA HIS A 61 0.67 -10.67 4.10
C HIS A 61 0.70 -11.66 5.27
N GLY A 62 1.63 -11.43 6.20
CA GLY A 62 1.82 -12.30 7.37
C GLY A 62 2.59 -13.61 7.11
N SER A 63 2.85 -13.97 5.83
CA SER A 63 3.54 -15.20 5.45
C SER A 63 4.96 -14.98 4.94
N VAL A 64 5.35 -13.73 4.74
CA VAL A 64 6.72 -13.32 4.42
C VAL A 64 7.16 -12.33 5.49
N MET A 65 8.21 -12.66 6.22
CA MET A 65 8.71 -11.85 7.34
C MET A 65 10.10 -11.32 7.01
N VAL A 66 10.32 -10.03 7.25
CA VAL A 66 11.62 -9.39 7.04
C VAL A 66 12.57 -9.79 8.16
N LYS A 67 13.72 -10.38 7.81
CA LYS A 67 14.81 -10.73 8.74
C LYS A 67 15.82 -9.60 8.90
N ASP A 68 16.12 -8.93 7.78
CA ASP A 68 17.10 -7.85 7.72
C ASP A 68 16.40 -6.56 7.29
N ALA A 69 15.80 -5.89 8.28
CA ALA A 69 15.06 -4.66 8.05
C ALA A 69 15.93 -3.53 7.44
N PRO A 70 17.18 -3.29 7.88
CA PRO A 70 18.02 -2.29 7.25
C PRO A 70 18.32 -2.55 5.76
N ALA A 71 18.53 -3.80 5.38
CA ALA A 71 18.76 -4.18 3.98
C ALA A 71 17.54 -3.90 3.10
N ILE A 72 16.34 -4.27 3.56
CA ILE A 72 15.09 -3.97 2.84
C ILE A 72 14.79 -2.48 2.85
N ALA A 73 15.01 -1.79 3.98
CA ALA A 73 14.79 -0.34 4.09
C ALA A 73 15.63 0.46 3.08
N ALA A 74 16.85 0.03 2.80
CA ALA A 74 17.68 0.66 1.79
C ALA A 74 17.04 0.64 0.39
N LEU A 75 16.26 -0.40 0.07
CA LEU A 75 15.56 -0.53 -1.21
C LEU A 75 14.41 0.47 -1.36
N LEU A 76 13.84 0.95 -0.26
CA LEU A 76 12.73 1.91 -0.28
C LEU A 76 13.12 3.27 -0.88
N GLN A 77 14.41 3.54 -1.03
CA GLN A 77 14.92 4.74 -1.69
C GLN A 77 14.99 4.59 -3.22
N SER A 78 14.86 3.37 -3.71
CA SER A 78 15.01 3.03 -5.13
C SER A 78 13.74 3.35 -5.93
N SER A 79 13.94 3.58 -7.22
CA SER A 79 12.85 3.72 -8.19
C SER A 79 12.53 2.38 -8.85
N PRO A 80 11.33 2.20 -9.43
CA PRO A 80 11.03 1.02 -10.25
C PRO A 80 12.10 0.83 -11.33
N GLY A 81 12.46 -0.42 -11.60
CA GLY A 81 13.49 -0.77 -12.59
C GLY A 81 14.94 -0.70 -12.09
N THR A 82 15.18 -0.19 -10.87
CA THR A 82 16.52 -0.13 -10.26
C THR A 82 16.69 -1.09 -9.08
N LEU A 83 15.67 -1.89 -8.80
CA LEU A 83 15.70 -2.86 -7.70
C LEU A 83 16.65 -4.03 -8.01
N PRO A 84 17.34 -4.58 -6.99
CA PRO A 84 18.15 -5.78 -7.18
C PRO A 84 17.28 -6.99 -7.49
N PRO A 85 17.86 -8.08 -8.03
CA PRO A 85 17.09 -9.29 -8.32
C PRO A 85 16.61 -9.99 -7.05
N TRP A 86 15.51 -10.72 -7.16
CA TRP A 86 14.90 -11.45 -6.05
C TRP A 86 15.86 -12.42 -5.35
N ASN A 87 16.74 -13.08 -6.09
CA ASN A 87 17.70 -14.01 -5.49
C ASN A 87 18.62 -13.34 -4.47
N THR A 88 18.88 -12.05 -4.62
CA THR A 88 19.64 -11.25 -3.62
C THR A 88 18.74 -10.93 -2.41
N VAL A 89 17.52 -10.46 -2.66
CA VAL A 89 16.60 -9.97 -1.63
C VAL A 89 15.99 -11.10 -0.81
N SER A 90 15.83 -12.28 -1.39
CA SER A 90 15.27 -13.46 -0.70
C SER A 90 16.07 -13.86 0.55
N ALA A 91 17.36 -13.53 0.59
CA ALA A 91 18.20 -13.76 1.77
C ALA A 91 17.80 -12.90 2.97
N TYR A 92 17.08 -11.81 2.75
CA TYR A 92 16.67 -10.86 3.79
C TYR A 92 15.27 -11.12 4.37
N VAL A 93 14.60 -12.15 3.90
CA VAL A 93 13.24 -12.50 4.32
C VAL A 93 13.13 -13.97 4.72
N THR A 94 12.15 -14.27 5.55
CA THR A 94 11.71 -15.64 5.85
C THR A 94 10.36 -15.88 5.21
N ILE A 95 10.24 -16.98 4.47
CA ILE A 95 9.03 -17.33 3.71
C ILE A 95 8.39 -18.56 4.35
N GLU A 96 7.10 -18.48 4.70
CA GLU A 96 6.35 -19.65 5.15
C GLU A 96 6.25 -20.69 4.02
N PRO A 97 6.42 -21.99 4.34
CA PRO A 97 6.31 -23.06 3.33
C PRO A 97 4.99 -23.05 2.56
N ALA A 98 3.90 -22.64 3.20
CA ALA A 98 2.58 -22.58 2.58
C ALA A 98 2.51 -21.65 1.36
N VAL A 99 3.32 -20.58 1.31
CA VAL A 99 3.33 -19.64 0.19
C VAL A 99 4.53 -19.81 -0.75
N ALA A 100 5.45 -20.72 -0.44
CA ALA A 100 6.60 -21.01 -1.31
C ALA A 100 6.20 -21.38 -2.74
N PRO A 101 5.15 -22.17 -3.00
CA PRO A 101 4.68 -22.44 -4.37
C PRO A 101 4.22 -21.17 -5.10
N LEU A 102 3.65 -20.21 -4.39
CA LEU A 102 3.20 -18.94 -4.97
C LEU A 102 4.39 -18.06 -5.38
N ILE A 103 5.45 -18.06 -4.59
CA ILE A 103 6.73 -17.41 -4.94
C ILE A 103 7.27 -17.99 -6.26
N ALA A 104 7.29 -19.31 -6.41
CA ALA A 104 7.72 -19.98 -7.63
C ALA A 104 6.84 -19.61 -8.83
N MET A 105 5.53 -19.52 -8.65
CA MET A 105 4.59 -19.09 -9.70
C MET A 105 4.86 -17.65 -10.13
N ALA A 106 5.10 -16.75 -9.19
CA ALA A 106 5.44 -15.35 -9.48
C ALA A 106 6.75 -15.25 -10.28
N LEU A 107 7.79 -15.98 -9.86
CA LEU A 107 9.08 -15.98 -10.56
C LEU A 107 9.00 -16.51 -11.99
N ALA A 108 8.10 -17.44 -12.27
CA ALA A 108 7.89 -17.99 -13.59
C ALA A 108 7.12 -17.03 -14.52
N ALA A 109 6.45 -16.02 -13.97
CA ALA A 109 5.68 -15.04 -14.72
C ALA A 109 6.53 -13.82 -15.08
N GLU A 110 6.17 -13.14 -16.17
CA GLU A 110 6.82 -11.90 -16.58
C GLU A 110 6.66 -10.81 -15.48
N GLY A 111 7.76 -10.15 -15.14
CA GLY A 111 7.78 -9.11 -14.09
C GLY A 111 7.77 -9.67 -12.66
N GLY A 112 7.78 -10.97 -12.47
CA GLY A 112 7.69 -11.62 -11.17
C GLY A 112 8.89 -11.38 -10.28
N ASP A 113 10.09 -11.27 -10.84
CA ASP A 113 11.31 -10.98 -10.09
C ASP A 113 11.22 -9.61 -9.38
N GLU A 114 10.91 -8.56 -10.14
CA GLU A 114 10.73 -7.20 -9.59
C GLU A 114 9.54 -7.13 -8.63
N PHE A 115 8.45 -7.81 -8.95
CA PHE A 115 7.29 -7.88 -8.07
C PHE A 115 7.63 -8.45 -6.69
N LEU A 116 8.40 -9.53 -6.63
CA LEU A 116 8.76 -10.16 -5.35
C LEU A 116 9.63 -9.26 -4.48
N VAL A 117 10.53 -8.50 -5.08
CA VAL A 117 11.32 -7.49 -4.36
C VAL A 117 10.41 -6.37 -3.84
N THR A 118 9.50 -5.90 -4.65
CA THR A 118 8.49 -4.90 -4.25
C THR A 118 7.62 -5.43 -3.12
N MET A 119 7.18 -6.68 -3.20
CA MET A 119 6.40 -7.34 -2.14
C MET A 119 7.16 -7.37 -0.81
N ALA A 120 8.45 -7.71 -0.82
CA ALA A 120 9.27 -7.70 0.39
C ALA A 120 9.35 -6.29 1.02
N CYS A 121 9.48 -5.26 0.19
CA CYS A 121 9.45 -3.86 0.65
C CYS A 121 8.10 -3.52 1.29
N LEU A 122 6.99 -3.95 0.69
CA LEU A 122 5.65 -3.71 1.25
C LEU A 122 5.42 -4.42 2.58
N GLN A 123 5.99 -5.61 2.77
CA GLN A 123 5.93 -6.29 4.07
C GLN A 123 6.65 -5.50 5.16
N LEU A 124 7.79 -4.89 4.85
CA LEU A 124 8.47 -4.01 5.79
C LEU A 124 7.63 -2.78 6.11
N LEU A 125 7.09 -2.11 5.10
CA LEU A 125 6.26 -0.91 5.29
C LEU A 125 5.01 -1.20 6.13
N ALA A 126 4.43 -2.37 6.01
CA ALA A 126 3.28 -2.79 6.83
C ALA A 126 3.63 -2.90 8.31
N THR A 127 4.88 -3.21 8.66
CA THR A 127 5.34 -3.33 10.06
C THR A 127 5.79 -2.00 10.66
N MET A 128 6.15 -1.01 9.83
CA MET A 128 6.67 0.30 10.29
C MET A 128 5.58 1.23 10.83
N GLY A 129 4.32 1.00 10.47
CA GLY A 129 3.21 1.87 10.89
C GLY A 129 3.26 3.28 10.27
N ASN A 130 2.42 4.17 10.78
CA ASN A 130 2.27 5.54 10.24
C ASN A 130 3.30 6.55 10.79
N ASP A 131 4.18 6.12 11.70
CA ASP A 131 5.07 7.04 12.44
C ASP A 131 6.21 7.63 11.60
N GLU A 132 6.44 7.11 10.39
CA GLU A 132 7.48 7.58 9.48
C GLU A 132 6.93 8.18 8.18
N ALA A 133 5.74 8.78 8.22
CA ALA A 133 5.28 9.60 7.11
C ALA A 133 6.33 10.69 6.81
N PRO A 134 6.75 10.88 5.56
CA PRO A 134 7.65 11.98 5.24
C PRO A 134 7.01 13.27 5.70
N ALA A 135 7.80 14.12 6.36
CA ALA A 135 7.34 15.44 6.77
C ALA A 135 6.81 16.16 5.52
N VAL A 136 5.50 16.37 5.49
CA VAL A 136 4.86 17.22 4.48
C VAL A 136 5.50 18.59 4.65
N THR A 137 6.18 19.06 3.61
CA THR A 137 6.75 20.38 3.64
C THR A 137 5.62 21.40 3.82
N ALA A 138 5.86 22.42 4.64
CA ALA A 138 4.87 23.44 5.04
C ALA A 138 4.20 24.18 3.85
N GLU A 139 4.60 23.90 2.62
CA GLU A 139 4.03 24.46 1.40
C GLU A 139 2.65 23.86 1.04
N GLU A 140 2.34 22.64 1.50
CA GLU A 140 1.01 22.03 1.25
C GLU A 140 -0.05 22.47 2.26
N SER A 141 0.34 23.04 3.41
CA SER A 141 -0.63 23.53 4.42
C SER A 141 -1.27 24.88 4.06
N SER A 142 -0.71 25.62 3.10
CA SER A 142 -1.29 26.89 2.66
C SER A 142 -2.43 26.74 1.67
N GLU A 143 -2.53 25.63 0.95
CA GLU A 143 -3.63 25.38 0.01
C GLU A 143 -4.96 25.04 0.73
N ASN A 144 -4.89 24.45 1.93
CA ASN A 144 -6.07 24.12 2.72
C ASN A 144 -6.73 25.36 3.38
N GLU A 145 -5.97 26.42 3.63
CA GLU A 145 -6.54 27.65 4.21
C GLU A 145 -7.34 28.45 3.17
N GLU A 146 -6.98 28.36 1.88
CA GLU A 146 -7.72 29.03 0.80
C GLU A 146 -9.04 28.31 0.47
N GLU A 147 -9.11 26.98 0.61
CA GLU A 147 -10.36 26.24 0.39
C GLU A 147 -11.41 26.52 1.47
N ASP A 148 -11.00 26.72 2.72
CA ASP A 148 -11.92 27.05 3.82
C ASP A 148 -12.48 28.48 3.67
N GLU A 149 -11.72 29.45 3.15
CA GLU A 149 -12.20 30.79 2.86
C GLU A 149 -13.18 30.85 1.68
N GLU A 150 -13.00 29.99 0.70
CA GLU A 150 -13.89 29.89 -0.46
C GLU A 150 -15.23 29.28 -0.09
N TYR A 151 -15.26 28.32 0.85
CA TYR A 151 -16.49 27.75 1.39
C TYR A 151 -17.31 28.77 2.20
N ALA A 152 -16.67 29.58 3.01
CA ALA A 152 -17.34 30.65 3.78
C ALA A 152 -17.95 31.73 2.87
N LYS A 153 -17.30 32.07 1.76
CA LYS A 153 -17.82 32.99 0.74
C LYS A 153 -19.01 32.44 -0.03
N GLY A 154 -19.06 31.13 -0.24
CA GLY A 154 -20.16 30.44 -0.91
C GLY A 154 -21.45 30.43 -0.09
N GLU A 155 -21.36 30.26 1.23
CA GLU A 155 -22.51 30.31 2.13
C GLU A 155 -23.10 31.72 2.25
N ASP A 156 -22.26 32.73 2.29
CA ASP A 156 -22.68 34.14 2.35
C ASP A 156 -23.40 34.58 1.06
N TRP A 157 -22.93 34.10 -0.09
CA TRP A 157 -23.54 34.37 -1.39
C TRP A 157 -24.93 33.75 -1.49
N LEU A 158 -25.15 32.54 -0.96
CA LEU A 158 -26.44 31.86 -0.96
C LEU A 158 -27.46 32.57 -0.06
N SER A 159 -27.01 33.18 1.04
CA SER A 159 -27.85 34.00 1.93
C SER A 159 -28.37 35.26 1.23
N GLU A 160 -27.52 35.93 0.43
CA GLU A 160 -27.90 37.15 -0.33
C GLU A 160 -28.90 36.87 -1.45
N GLN A 161 -28.98 35.63 -1.96
CA GLN A 161 -29.95 35.24 -3.01
C GLN A 161 -31.33 34.85 -2.46
N GLY A 162 -31.57 35.00 -1.16
CA GLY A 162 -32.89 34.78 -0.56
C GLY A 162 -33.22 33.33 -0.25
N PHE A 163 -32.23 32.45 -0.22
CA PHE A 163 -32.39 31.09 0.27
C PHE A 163 -32.22 31.06 1.80
N ASP A 164 -33.20 31.63 2.49
CA ASP A 164 -33.26 31.49 3.94
C ASP A 164 -33.52 30.05 4.32
N ARG A 165 -32.61 29.48 5.12
CA ARG A 165 -32.92 28.25 5.85
C ARG A 165 -34.06 28.58 6.80
N ARG A 166 -35.27 28.18 6.43
CA ARG A 166 -36.36 28.15 7.39
C ARG A 166 -36.03 27.15 8.48
N SER A 167 -35.63 27.63 9.63
CA SER A 167 -35.63 26.86 10.85
C SER A 167 -37.08 26.76 11.32
N GLU A 168 -37.70 25.64 11.19
CA GLU A 168 -38.87 25.26 11.99
C GLU A 168 -38.42 24.59 13.28
#